data_c6ee89b75cd023fd8591d70fdf7a41a5
#
_entry.id   c6ee89b75cd023fd8591d70fdf7a41a5
#
_cell.length_a   1.000
_cell.length_b   1.000
_cell.length_c   1.000
_cell.angle_alpha   90.00
_cell.angle_beta   90.00
_cell.angle_gamma   90.00
#
_symmetry.space_group_name_H-M   'P 1'
#
loop_
_entity.id
_entity.type
_entity.pdbx_description
1 polymer ?
#
loop_
_entity_poly.entity_id
_entity_poly.type
_entity_poly.pdbx_seq_one_letter_code
_entity_poly.pdbx_strand_id
1 'polypeptide(L)'
;MEIIASTMLRNKYNEISRKCKNSDEPIYLTKNGEGDLVLMSIDAYEKRERFLKLKEELLNVEARRLSGAKTYSLEELEAEVNKILGLWKIKSNYQIKHIFQLLI
;
A
#
# COMPACT_ATOMS: atom_id res chain seq x y z
N MET A 1 -1.71 -0.56 15.99
CA MET A 1 -0.92 -1.76 15.64
C MET A 1 -1.30 -2.89 16.59
N GLU A 2 -1.72 -4.00 16.07
CA GLU A 2 -2.12 -5.15 16.88
C GLU A 2 -1.05 -6.25 16.82
N ILE A 3 -0.73 -6.80 17.98
CA ILE A 3 0.26 -7.86 18.13
C ILE A 3 -0.41 -9.03 18.83
N ILE A 4 -0.41 -10.19 18.22
CA ILE A 4 -1.02 -11.41 18.79
C ILE A 4 -0.07 -12.59 18.65
N ALA A 5 -0.26 -13.59 19.52
CA ALA A 5 0.45 -14.84 19.39
C ALA A 5 -0.06 -15.64 18.18
N SER A 6 0.84 -16.31 17.48
CA SER A 6 0.48 -17.10 16.29
C SER A 6 -0.52 -18.22 16.58
N THR A 7 -0.55 -18.74 17.79
CA THR A 7 -1.54 -19.72 18.22
C THR A 7 -2.97 -19.21 18.21
N MET A 8 -3.17 -17.89 18.41
CA MET A 8 -4.49 -17.28 18.34
C MET A 8 -5.07 -17.30 16.93
N LEU A 9 -4.24 -17.19 15.92
CA LEU A 9 -4.69 -17.30 14.53
C LEU A 9 -5.31 -18.67 14.28
N ARG A 10 -4.72 -19.72 14.81
CA ARG A 10 -5.23 -21.09 14.68
C ARG A 10 -6.60 -21.25 15.33
N ASN A 11 -6.78 -20.69 16.51
CA ASN A 11 -7.97 -20.88 17.32
C ASN A 11 -9.10 -19.90 16.97
N LYS A 12 -8.77 -18.73 16.45
CA LYS A 12 -9.72 -17.64 16.19
C LYS A 12 -9.59 -17.09 14.78
N TYR A 13 -9.33 -17.94 13.82
CA TYR A 13 -9.10 -17.54 12.43
C TYR A 13 -10.20 -16.63 11.86
N ASN A 14 -11.47 -17.00 12.03
CA ASN A 14 -12.59 -16.25 11.47
C ASN A 14 -12.68 -14.84 12.04
N GLU A 15 -12.43 -14.67 13.32
CA GLU A 15 -12.44 -13.38 13.99
C GLU A 15 -11.29 -12.51 13.51
N ILE A 16 -10.09 -13.07 13.43
CA ILE A 16 -8.89 -12.38 12.98
C ILE A 16 -9.00 -12.01 11.50
N SER A 17 -9.54 -12.90 10.68
CA SER A 17 -9.81 -12.63 9.27
C SER A 17 -10.75 -11.44 9.09
N ARG A 18 -11.79 -11.35 9.87
CA ARG A 18 -12.72 -10.20 9.84
C ARG A 18 -12.01 -8.90 10.22
N LYS A 19 -11.20 -8.92 11.25
CA LYS A 19 -10.41 -7.74 11.64
C LYS A 19 -9.51 -7.27 10.52
N CYS A 20 -8.83 -8.17 9.86
CA CYS A 20 -7.96 -7.85 8.71
C CYS A 20 -8.74 -7.24 7.54
N LYS A 21 -9.95 -7.75 7.27
CA LYS A 21 -10.80 -7.25 6.18
C LYS A 21 -11.43 -5.90 6.49
N ASN A 22 -11.63 -5.59 7.76
CA ASN A 22 -12.24 -4.33 8.19
C ASN A 22 -11.23 -3.22 8.42
N SER A 23 -9.94 -3.52 8.40
CA SER A 23 -8.85 -2.57 8.61
C SER A 23 -7.76 -2.79 7.59
N ASP A 24 -7.11 -1.72 7.16
CA ASP A 24 -5.93 -1.80 6.31
C ASP A 24 -4.63 -1.98 7.12
N GLU A 25 -4.73 -1.99 8.45
CA GLU A 25 -3.58 -2.16 9.31
C GLU A 25 -3.16 -3.63 9.41
N PRO A 26 -1.86 -3.92 9.37
CA PRO A 26 -1.38 -5.27 9.54
C PRO A 26 -1.49 -5.73 10.99
N ILE A 27 -1.66 -7.04 11.18
CA ILE A 27 -1.58 -7.68 12.48
C ILE A 27 -0.24 -8.41 12.56
N TYR A 28 0.53 -8.18 13.61
CA TYR A 28 1.82 -8.80 13.80
C TYR A 28 1.65 -10.08 14.61
N LEU A 29 2.14 -11.18 14.06
CA LEU A 29 2.11 -12.49 14.71
C LEU A 29 3.45 -12.76 15.38
N THR A 30 3.41 -13.17 16.64
CA THR A 30 4.59 -13.55 17.40
C THR A 30 4.60 -15.04 17.69
N LYS A 31 5.80 -15.59 17.76
CA LYS A 31 6.03 -16.96 18.16
C LYS A 31 7.19 -16.96 19.15
N ASN A 32 6.99 -17.58 20.32
CA ASN A 32 7.99 -17.61 21.40
C ASN A 32 8.50 -16.21 21.79
N GLY A 33 7.60 -15.22 21.79
CA GLY A 33 7.94 -13.85 22.16
C GLY A 33 8.66 -13.03 21.08
N GLU A 34 8.89 -13.61 19.91
CA GLU A 34 9.55 -12.94 18.80
C GLU A 34 8.59 -12.70 17.63
N GLY A 35 8.81 -11.61 16.87
CA GLY A 35 8.06 -11.35 15.64
C GLY A 35 8.32 -12.46 14.63
N ASP A 36 7.24 -13.02 14.09
CA ASP A 36 7.28 -14.15 13.18
C ASP A 36 6.71 -13.81 11.82
N LEU A 37 5.46 -13.35 11.79
CA LEU A 37 4.73 -13.07 10.55
C LEU A 37 3.95 -11.77 10.65
N VAL A 38 3.59 -11.24 9.48
CA VAL A 38 2.65 -10.14 9.34
C VAL A 38 1.43 -10.66 8.58
N LEU A 39 0.25 -10.38 9.12
CA LEU A 39 -1.02 -10.78 8.54
C LEU A 39 -1.80 -9.56 8.10
N MET A 40 -2.30 -9.57 6.87
CA MET A 40 -3.18 -8.53 6.35
C MET A 40 -4.11 -9.11 5.30
N SER A 41 -5.20 -8.41 5.00
CA SER A 41 -6.08 -8.80 3.91
C SER A 41 -5.36 -8.67 2.57
N ILE A 42 -5.81 -9.40 1.57
CA ILE A 42 -5.27 -9.28 0.21
C ILE A 42 -5.46 -7.86 -0.32
N ASP A 43 -6.63 -7.26 -0.04
CA ASP A 43 -6.91 -5.88 -0.46
C ASP A 43 -5.94 -4.88 0.18
N ALA A 44 -5.65 -5.02 1.46
CA ALA A 44 -4.69 -4.17 2.16
C ALA A 44 -3.28 -4.35 1.61
N TYR A 45 -2.88 -5.57 1.33
CA TYR A 45 -1.58 -5.87 0.74
C TYR A 45 -1.43 -5.26 -0.65
N GLU A 46 -2.41 -5.45 -1.52
CA GLU A 46 -2.39 -4.90 -2.87
C GLU A 46 -2.37 -3.37 -2.87
N LYS A 47 -3.11 -2.75 -1.96
CA LYS A 47 -3.10 -1.31 -1.76
C LYS A 47 -1.71 -0.81 -1.38
N ARG A 48 -1.06 -1.50 -0.45
CA ARG A 48 0.30 -1.16 -0.01
C ARG A 48 1.29 -1.25 -1.17
N GLU A 49 1.21 -2.30 -1.97
CA GLU A 49 2.07 -2.49 -3.14
C GLU A 49 1.90 -1.36 -4.16
N ARG A 50 0.65 -0.97 -4.44
CA ARG A 50 0.35 0.13 -5.36
C ARG A 50 0.88 1.46 -4.86
N PHE A 51 0.68 1.73 -3.58
CA PHE A 51 1.17 2.96 -2.95
C PHE A 51 2.69 3.06 -3.05
N LEU A 52 3.40 1.97 -2.75
CA LEU A 52 4.86 1.94 -2.85
C LEU A 52 5.34 2.14 -4.27
N LYS A 53 4.67 1.54 -5.24
CA LYS A 53 5.00 1.70 -6.65
C LYS A 53 4.77 3.12 -7.14
N LEU A 54 3.66 3.74 -6.76
CA LEU A 54 3.38 5.14 -7.08
C LEU A 54 4.44 6.05 -6.49
N LYS A 55 4.79 5.84 -5.23
CA LYS A 55 5.84 6.60 -4.55
C LYS A 55 7.19 6.48 -5.26
N GLU A 56 7.56 5.28 -5.68
CA GLU A 56 8.77 5.02 -6.44
C GLU A 56 8.79 5.80 -7.76
N GLU A 57 7.70 5.78 -8.52
CA GLU A 57 7.58 6.50 -9.78
C GLU A 57 7.68 8.01 -9.58
N LEU A 58 7.04 8.54 -8.54
CA LEU A 58 7.11 9.97 -8.22
C LEU A 58 8.54 10.38 -7.81
N LEU A 59 9.24 9.55 -7.06
CA LEU A 59 10.63 9.78 -6.70
C LEU A 59 11.55 9.75 -7.94
N ASN A 60 11.28 8.87 -8.89
CA ASN A 60 12.04 8.82 -10.14
C ASN A 60 11.82 10.08 -10.98
N VAL A 61 10.61 10.60 -11.05
CA VAL A 61 10.30 11.87 -11.71
C VAL A 61 11.05 13.02 -11.03
N GLU A 62 11.03 13.07 -9.71
CA GLU A 62 11.74 14.10 -8.94
C GLU A 62 13.25 14.01 -9.13
N ALA A 63 13.82 12.81 -9.11
CA ALA A 63 15.25 12.60 -9.36
C ALA A 63 15.67 13.08 -10.75
N ARG A 64 14.86 12.83 -11.76
CA ARG A 64 15.10 13.32 -13.13
C ARG A 64 15.04 14.84 -13.20
N ARG A 65 14.08 15.44 -12.51
CA ARG A 65 13.97 16.90 -12.41
C ARG A 65 15.20 17.53 -11.76
N LEU A 66 15.66 16.96 -10.64
CA LEU A 66 16.85 17.44 -9.91
C LEU A 66 18.15 17.24 -10.68
N SER A 67 18.24 16.22 -11.51
CA SER A 67 19.42 15.99 -12.35
C SER A 67 19.51 16.96 -13.54
N GLY A 68 18.50 17.80 -13.76
CA GLY A 68 18.45 18.74 -14.87
C GLY A 68 18.17 18.11 -16.23
N ALA A 69 17.90 16.83 -16.29
CA ALA A 69 17.66 16.12 -17.53
C ALA A 69 16.34 16.52 -18.19
N LYS A 70 15.32 16.83 -17.40
CA LYS A 70 14.03 17.32 -17.87
C LYS A 70 13.23 17.91 -16.71
N THR A 71 12.72 19.11 -16.90
CA THR A 71 11.73 19.67 -15.98
C THR A 71 10.32 19.31 -16.47
N TYR A 72 9.49 18.85 -15.54
CA TYR A 72 8.08 18.60 -15.83
C TYR A 72 7.23 19.79 -15.42
N SER A 73 6.29 20.20 -16.30
CA SER A 73 5.24 21.10 -15.90
C SER A 73 4.28 20.38 -14.97
N LEU A 74 3.46 21.14 -14.25
CA LEU A 74 2.42 20.56 -13.39
C LEU A 74 1.48 19.65 -14.19
N GLU A 75 1.14 20.06 -15.42
CA GLU A 75 0.28 19.28 -16.32
C GLU A 75 0.92 17.96 -16.74
N GLU A 76 2.21 17.99 -17.03
CA GLU A 76 2.97 16.77 -17.37
C GLU A 76 3.04 15.81 -16.20
N LEU A 77 3.24 16.33 -14.99
CA LEU A 77 3.27 15.54 -13.78
C LEU A 77 1.91 14.89 -13.52
N GLU A 78 0.82 15.64 -13.67
CA GLU A 78 -0.53 15.10 -13.56
C GLU A 78 -0.80 14.01 -14.57
N ALA A 79 -0.38 14.19 -15.82
CA ALA A 79 -0.54 13.21 -16.87
C ALA A 79 0.21 11.90 -16.52
N GLU A 80 1.41 12.01 -15.99
CA GLU A 80 2.21 10.84 -15.59
C GLU A 80 1.57 10.09 -14.41
N VAL A 81 1.11 10.83 -13.41
CA VAL A 81 0.40 10.24 -12.25
C VAL A 81 -0.89 9.56 -12.70
N ASN A 82 -1.68 10.20 -13.57
CA ASN A 82 -2.92 9.63 -14.10
C ASN A 82 -2.67 8.36 -14.92
N LYS A 83 -1.58 8.32 -15.67
CA LYS A 83 -1.17 7.14 -16.42
C LYS A 83 -0.89 5.95 -15.50
N ILE A 84 -0.15 6.17 -14.44
CA ILE A 84 0.16 5.14 -13.44
C ILE A 84 -1.11 4.65 -12.75
N LEU A 85 -1.96 5.57 -12.32
CA LEU A 85 -3.24 5.25 -11.67
C LEU A 85 -4.20 4.54 -12.62
N GLY A 86 -4.20 4.90 -13.90
CA GLY A 86 -5.00 4.23 -14.93
C GLY A 86 -4.64 2.77 -15.10
N LEU A 87 -3.35 2.43 -15.05
CA LEU A 87 -2.88 1.04 -15.10
C LEU A 87 -3.35 0.23 -13.89
N TRP A 88 -3.46 0.87 -12.74
CA TRP A 88 -3.91 0.20 -11.52
C TRP A 88 -5.42 0.05 -11.43
N LYS A 89 -6.16 0.98 -11.99
CA LYS A 89 -7.62 0.95 -12.04
C LYS A 89 -8.15 -0.29 -12.74
N ILE A 90 -7.42 -0.79 -13.73
CA ILE A 90 -7.76 -2.02 -14.45
C ILE A 90 -7.59 -3.26 -13.57
N LYS A 91 -6.65 -3.23 -12.61
CA LYS A 91 -6.31 -4.38 -11.76
C LYS A 91 -7.10 -4.45 -10.47
N SER A 92 -7.72 -3.38 -10.02
CA SER A 92 -8.48 -3.38 -8.78
C SER A 92 -9.52 -2.27 -8.74
N ASN A 93 -10.63 -2.54 -8.06
CA ASN A 93 -11.70 -1.57 -7.78
C ASN A 93 -11.31 -0.58 -6.69
N TYR A 94 -10.02 -0.31 -6.51
CA TYR A 94 -9.54 0.51 -5.43
C TYR A 94 -9.83 1.98 -5.69
N GLN A 95 -10.28 2.70 -4.65
CA GLN A 95 -10.58 4.13 -4.76
C GLN A 95 -9.29 4.95 -4.85
N ILE A 96 -9.01 5.46 -6.02
CA ILE A 96 -7.85 6.29 -6.34
C ILE A 96 -7.76 7.52 -5.42
N LYS A 97 -8.90 8.09 -5.03
CA LYS A 97 -8.97 9.22 -4.08
C LYS A 97 -8.22 8.95 -2.77
N HIS A 98 -8.22 7.71 -2.32
CA HIS A 98 -7.55 7.32 -1.08
C HIS A 98 -6.03 7.39 -1.20
N ILE A 99 -5.51 7.01 -2.35
CA ILE A 99 -4.06 7.09 -2.63
C ILE A 99 -3.60 8.54 -2.68
N PHE A 100 -4.36 9.42 -3.32
CA PHE A 100 -4.07 10.85 -3.36
C PHE A 100 -4.08 11.49 -1.97
N GLN A 101 -5.02 11.13 -1.12
CA GLN A 101 -5.08 11.63 0.25
C GLN A 101 -3.86 11.21 1.08
N LEU A 102 -3.29 10.05 0.80
CA LEU A 102 -2.09 9.57 1.48
C LEU A 102 -0.80 10.24 0.97
N LEU A 103 -0.82 10.79 -0.25
CA LEU A 103 0.33 11.48 -0.85
C LEU A 103 0.38 12.98 -0.52
N ILE A 104 -0.72 13.56 -0.15
CA ILE A 104 -0.84 14.96 0.26
C ILE A 104 -0.73 15.07 1.77
#